data_6f07d8b186f6a6174e1c93627b6b9522
#
_entry.id   6f07d8b186f6a6174e1c93627b6b9522
#
_cell.length_a   1.000
_cell.length_b   1.000
_cell.length_c   1.000
_cell.angle_alpha   90.00
_cell.angle_beta   90.00
_cell.angle_gamma   90.00
#
_symmetry.space_group_name_H-M   'P 1'
#
loop_
_entity.id
_entity.type
_entity.pdbx_description
1 polymer ?
#
loop_
_entity_poly.entity_id
_entity_poly.type
_entity_poly.pdbx_seq_one_letter_code
_entity_poly.pdbx_strand_id
1 'polypeptide(L)'
;MKKLVCRFLCLGIVLAVSMNLVGCSDDDGPVGTLYFPRDVCMVDKPGGTASVEFTAVNIVKLNITDTPEGWTVTADLQTSRMTVTAPASDDSNAETGGVLTLVGYDTDGKAVSADLRVGIGRTVDLTGQTANCYIANYANAYYTFDGTVKGNGEKIPTARVELMWGSTSHMIENLTLDDGRVSFFVAADKKGEFIEGNALIAAFDAQDKVVWSWHVWVTQYDLSLIHI
;
A
#
# COMPACT_ATOMS: atom_id res chain seq x y z
N MET A 1 21.62 -58.81 8.12
CA MET A 1 20.84 -57.69 8.71
C MET A 1 21.14 -56.43 7.86
N LYS A 2 20.24 -56.07 6.94
CA LYS A 2 20.39 -54.91 6.04
C LYS A 2 19.60 -53.76 6.67
N LYS A 3 20.30 -52.66 6.99
CA LYS A 3 19.67 -51.41 7.46
C LYS A 3 19.11 -50.62 6.26
N LEU A 4 17.83 -50.44 6.22
CA LEU A 4 17.08 -49.63 5.26
C LEU A 4 17.10 -48.18 5.73
N VAL A 5 17.78 -47.31 4.94
CA VAL A 5 17.79 -45.86 5.19
C VAL A 5 16.64 -45.26 4.41
N CYS A 6 15.64 -44.79 5.13
CA CYS A 6 14.49 -44.06 4.56
C CYS A 6 14.89 -42.61 4.33
N ARG A 7 15.07 -42.21 3.06
CA ARG A 7 15.23 -40.80 2.65
C ARG A 7 13.84 -40.18 2.50
N PHE A 8 13.49 -39.28 3.41
CA PHE A 8 12.34 -38.39 3.23
C PHE A 8 12.67 -37.35 2.17
N LEU A 9 11.96 -37.44 1.06
CA LEU A 9 11.98 -36.45 -0.01
C LEU A 9 10.92 -35.40 0.33
N CYS A 10 11.33 -34.20 0.76
CA CYS A 10 10.42 -33.06 0.90
C CYS A 10 9.98 -32.61 -0.50
N LEU A 11 8.76 -32.93 -0.86
CA LEU A 11 8.11 -32.46 -2.09
C LEU A 11 7.56 -31.05 -1.83
N GLY A 12 8.29 -30.02 -2.29
CA GLY A 12 7.79 -28.65 -2.29
C GLY A 12 6.63 -28.53 -3.31
N ILE A 13 5.45 -28.23 -2.80
CA ILE A 13 4.28 -27.93 -3.64
C ILE A 13 4.46 -26.51 -4.15
N VAL A 14 4.90 -26.39 -5.39
CA VAL A 14 4.81 -25.13 -6.16
C VAL A 14 3.35 -25.02 -6.61
N LEU A 15 2.61 -24.06 -6.07
CA LEU A 15 1.29 -23.70 -6.55
C LEU A 15 1.45 -23.05 -7.94
N ALA A 16 1.27 -23.85 -8.99
CA ALA A 16 1.16 -23.34 -10.35
C ALA A 16 -0.23 -22.71 -10.51
N VAL A 17 -0.27 -21.40 -10.59
CA VAL A 17 -1.45 -20.67 -11.08
C VAL A 17 -1.64 -21.07 -12.54
N SER A 18 -2.66 -21.85 -12.82
CA SER A 18 -3.04 -22.28 -14.17
C SER A 18 -3.59 -21.07 -14.94
N MET A 19 -2.76 -20.40 -15.73
CA MET A 19 -3.23 -19.55 -16.82
C MET A 19 -3.90 -20.43 -17.88
N ASN A 20 -5.19 -20.19 -18.11
CA ASN A 20 -5.88 -20.78 -19.25
C ASN A 20 -5.29 -20.21 -20.55
N LEU A 21 -4.38 -20.94 -21.16
CA LEU A 21 -3.94 -20.71 -22.53
C LEU A 21 -5.03 -21.22 -23.45
N VAL A 22 -5.85 -20.33 -23.98
CA VAL A 22 -6.64 -20.59 -25.17
C VAL A 22 -5.70 -20.44 -26.37
N GLY A 23 -5.60 -21.50 -27.14
CA GLY A 23 -4.56 -21.76 -28.09
C GLY A 23 -4.58 -20.98 -29.39
N CYS A 24 -3.47 -21.19 -30.11
CA CYS A 24 -3.20 -21.08 -31.55
C CYS A 24 -2.91 -19.70 -32.11
N SER A 25 -1.63 -19.35 -32.16
CA SER A 25 -0.86 -19.32 -33.44
C SER A 25 0.61 -19.02 -33.13
N ASP A 26 1.49 -19.68 -33.83
CA ASP A 26 2.94 -19.55 -33.77
C ASP A 26 3.38 -18.12 -34.02
N ASP A 27 4.38 -17.68 -33.26
CA ASP A 27 5.17 -16.46 -33.44
C ASP A 27 4.91 -15.32 -32.44
N ASP A 28 4.50 -15.63 -31.22
CA ASP A 28 4.45 -14.59 -30.18
C ASP A 28 5.75 -14.60 -29.36
N GLY A 29 6.63 -13.65 -29.67
CA GLY A 29 7.73 -13.27 -28.78
C GLY A 29 7.23 -12.98 -27.36
N PRO A 30 8.12 -12.86 -26.36
CA PRO A 30 7.70 -12.68 -24.97
C PRO A 30 6.82 -11.43 -24.85
N VAL A 31 5.56 -11.64 -24.47
CA VAL A 31 4.58 -10.55 -24.25
C VAL A 31 5.12 -9.61 -23.18
N GLY A 32 5.04 -8.30 -23.43
CA GLY A 32 5.42 -7.29 -22.45
C GLY A 32 4.62 -7.46 -21.16
N THR A 33 5.26 -7.17 -20.03
CA THR A 33 4.60 -7.19 -18.72
C THR A 33 4.69 -5.81 -18.08
N LEU A 34 3.57 -5.32 -17.55
CA LEU A 34 3.46 -4.04 -16.87
C LEU A 34 2.53 -4.17 -15.66
N TYR A 35 2.99 -3.78 -14.48
CA TYR A 35 2.14 -3.74 -13.30
C TYR A 35 2.72 -2.82 -12.22
N PHE A 36 1.87 -2.34 -11.33
CA PHE A 36 2.26 -1.67 -10.10
C PHE A 36 2.29 -2.71 -8.97
N PRO A 37 3.40 -2.85 -8.21
CA PRO A 37 3.43 -3.64 -6.98
C PRO A 37 2.41 -3.14 -5.95
N ARG A 38 2.09 -1.84 -6.03
CA ARG A 38 1.01 -1.16 -5.30
C ARG A 38 0.18 -0.37 -6.30
N ASP A 39 -1.09 -0.64 -6.34
CA ASP A 39 -2.05 0.01 -7.26
C ASP A 39 -2.66 1.31 -6.70
N VAL A 40 -2.03 1.87 -5.65
CA VAL A 40 -2.46 3.11 -4.98
C VAL A 40 -1.25 4.02 -4.74
N CYS A 41 -1.40 5.29 -5.11
CA CYS A 41 -0.43 6.36 -4.84
C CYS A 41 -1.16 7.57 -4.26
N MET A 42 -0.98 7.82 -2.96
CA MET A 42 -1.59 8.97 -2.29
C MET A 42 -0.56 10.08 -2.10
N VAL A 43 -0.99 11.28 -2.43
CA VAL A 43 -0.25 12.52 -2.18
C VAL A 43 -0.73 13.10 -0.86
N ASP A 44 0.17 13.54 0.00
CA ASP A 44 -0.11 13.97 1.38
C ASP A 44 -0.89 15.29 1.48
N LYS A 45 -0.87 16.11 0.43
CA LYS A 45 -1.55 17.42 0.39
C LYS A 45 -1.78 17.91 -1.04
N PRO A 46 -2.72 18.85 -1.25
CA PRO A 46 -2.87 19.56 -2.53
C PRO A 46 -1.56 20.20 -2.98
N GLY A 47 -1.25 20.14 -4.28
CA GLY A 47 0.00 20.58 -4.87
C GLY A 47 1.23 19.75 -4.50
N GLY A 48 1.07 18.72 -3.67
CA GLY A 48 2.15 17.81 -3.29
C GLY A 48 2.47 16.81 -4.40
N THR A 49 3.58 16.09 -4.23
CA THR A 49 4.07 15.12 -5.21
C THR A 49 4.41 13.81 -4.48
N ALA A 50 4.04 12.70 -5.10
CA ALA A 50 4.43 11.36 -4.65
C ALA A 50 5.03 10.57 -5.81
N SER A 51 5.79 9.52 -5.49
CA SER A 51 6.36 8.62 -6.49
C SER A 51 5.99 7.18 -6.18
N VAL A 52 5.71 6.41 -7.22
CA VAL A 52 5.42 4.99 -7.15
C VAL A 52 6.30 4.24 -8.14
N GLU A 53 6.73 3.05 -7.76
CA GLU A 53 7.48 2.15 -8.64
C GLU A 53 6.51 1.28 -9.43
N PHE A 54 6.88 0.95 -10.66
CA PHE A 54 6.20 -0.03 -11.50
C PHE A 54 7.21 -1.05 -12.03
N THR A 55 6.73 -2.21 -12.42
CA THR A 55 7.54 -3.22 -13.11
C THR A 55 7.17 -3.22 -14.59
N ALA A 56 8.18 -3.10 -15.45
CA ALA A 56 8.04 -3.16 -16.89
C ALA A 56 9.10 -4.13 -17.46
N VAL A 57 8.65 -5.20 -18.12
CA VAL A 57 9.52 -6.18 -18.77
C VAL A 57 9.14 -6.24 -20.25
N ASN A 58 10.12 -6.17 -21.14
CA ASN A 58 9.92 -6.13 -22.60
C ASN A 58 9.04 -4.95 -23.07
N ILE A 59 9.05 -3.84 -22.32
CA ILE A 59 8.36 -2.59 -22.67
C ILE A 59 9.39 -1.59 -23.18
N VAL A 60 9.14 -0.98 -24.33
CA VAL A 60 10.03 -0.01 -24.96
C VAL A 60 9.45 1.41 -24.99
N LYS A 61 8.16 1.55 -24.76
CA LYS A 61 7.46 2.83 -24.74
C LYS A 61 6.35 2.82 -23.70
N LEU A 62 6.17 3.97 -23.04
CA LEU A 62 5.07 4.22 -22.11
C LEU A 62 4.15 5.32 -22.64
N ASN A 63 2.87 5.21 -22.30
CA ASN A 63 1.87 6.27 -22.43
C ASN A 63 1.02 6.28 -21.15
N ILE A 64 0.48 7.44 -20.79
CA ILE A 64 -0.40 7.63 -19.64
C ILE A 64 -1.75 8.09 -20.19
N THR A 65 -2.83 7.43 -19.78
CA THR A 65 -4.20 7.76 -20.13
C THR A 65 -5.05 7.90 -18.87
N ASP A 66 -6.24 8.43 -19.05
CA ASP A 66 -7.25 8.55 -17.98
C ASP A 66 -6.75 9.29 -16.72
N THR A 67 -5.79 10.22 -16.91
CA THR A 67 -5.31 11.06 -15.80
C THR A 67 -6.46 11.92 -15.28
N PRO A 68 -6.75 11.90 -13.96
CA PRO A 68 -7.79 12.74 -13.38
C PRO A 68 -7.54 14.23 -13.62
N GLU A 69 -8.60 15.03 -13.73
CA GLU A 69 -8.47 16.44 -14.06
C GLU A 69 -7.67 17.20 -12.99
N GLY A 70 -6.75 18.05 -13.45
CA GLY A 70 -5.85 18.83 -12.59
C GLY A 70 -4.60 18.10 -12.12
N TRP A 71 -4.50 16.77 -12.32
CA TRP A 71 -3.33 16.00 -11.95
C TRP A 71 -2.24 16.05 -13.02
N THR A 72 -0.97 16.07 -12.58
CA THR A 72 0.19 15.96 -13.47
C THR A 72 0.92 14.65 -13.17
N VAL A 73 1.18 13.87 -14.22
CA VAL A 73 1.81 12.57 -14.10
C VAL A 73 2.94 12.41 -15.10
N THR A 74 4.07 11.89 -14.66
CA THR A 74 5.20 11.52 -15.51
C THR A 74 5.65 10.10 -15.16
N ALA A 75 6.05 9.33 -16.18
CA ALA A 75 6.60 8.00 -16.00
C ALA A 75 7.94 7.88 -16.70
N ASP A 76 8.93 7.31 -16.02
CA ASP A 76 10.27 7.07 -16.52
C ASP A 76 10.54 5.55 -16.57
N LEU A 77 10.67 5.03 -17.79
CA LEU A 77 10.92 3.61 -18.02
C LEU A 77 12.32 3.18 -17.54
N GLN A 78 13.30 4.07 -17.58
CA GLN A 78 14.67 3.73 -17.20
C GLN A 78 14.80 3.52 -15.69
N THR A 79 14.08 4.33 -14.91
CA THR A 79 14.06 4.22 -13.44
C THR A 79 12.89 3.38 -12.94
N SER A 80 11.97 2.95 -13.83
CA SER A 80 10.74 2.23 -13.48
C SER A 80 9.92 2.98 -12.42
N ARG A 81 9.89 4.31 -12.53
CA ARG A 81 9.25 5.18 -11.55
C ARG A 81 8.26 6.13 -12.22
N MET A 82 7.10 6.24 -11.60
CA MET A 82 6.09 7.23 -11.95
C MET A 82 6.03 8.29 -10.86
N THR A 83 5.95 9.55 -11.26
CA THR A 83 5.77 10.70 -10.36
C THR A 83 4.39 11.29 -10.61
N VAL A 84 3.65 11.48 -9.53
CA VAL A 84 2.27 11.98 -9.52
C VAL A 84 2.25 13.26 -8.70
N THR A 85 1.71 14.33 -9.27
CA THR A 85 1.52 15.63 -8.60
C THR A 85 0.04 15.93 -8.51
N ALA A 86 -0.46 16.15 -7.31
CA ALA A 86 -1.84 16.52 -7.05
C ALA A 86 -2.13 17.97 -7.50
N PRO A 87 -3.38 18.30 -7.86
CA PRO A 87 -3.77 19.66 -8.16
C PRO A 87 -3.58 20.58 -6.96
N ALA A 88 -3.40 21.88 -7.21
CA ALA A 88 -3.35 22.88 -6.17
C ALA A 88 -4.71 23.04 -5.48
N SER A 89 -4.71 23.50 -4.24
CA SER A 89 -5.94 23.59 -3.41
C SER A 89 -6.97 24.62 -3.92
N ASP A 90 -6.57 25.51 -4.80
CA ASP A 90 -7.40 26.57 -5.40
C ASP A 90 -8.03 26.18 -6.74
N ASP A 91 -7.70 24.99 -7.26
CA ASP A 91 -8.31 24.47 -8.48
C ASP A 91 -9.67 23.84 -8.18
N SER A 92 -10.74 24.62 -8.35
CA SER A 92 -12.12 24.16 -8.07
C SER A 92 -12.66 23.13 -9.05
N ASN A 93 -11.96 22.90 -10.18
CA ASN A 93 -12.35 21.93 -11.21
C ASN A 93 -11.55 20.63 -11.09
N ALA A 94 -10.51 20.61 -10.26
CA ALA A 94 -9.66 19.44 -10.13
C ALA A 94 -10.34 18.33 -9.32
N GLU A 95 -10.13 17.10 -9.77
CA GLU A 95 -10.57 15.92 -9.04
C GLU A 95 -9.64 15.63 -7.84
N THR A 96 -10.20 15.28 -6.70
CA THR A 96 -9.44 14.95 -5.49
C THR A 96 -8.74 13.58 -5.58
N GLY A 97 -9.03 12.82 -6.62
CA GLY A 97 -8.43 11.52 -6.93
C GLY A 97 -9.17 10.83 -8.05
N GLY A 98 -8.63 9.71 -8.48
CA GLY A 98 -9.22 8.91 -9.56
C GLY A 98 -8.31 7.73 -9.90
N VAL A 99 -8.55 7.13 -11.05
CA VAL A 99 -7.72 6.05 -11.59
C VAL A 99 -7.07 6.56 -12.87
N LEU A 100 -5.76 6.44 -12.96
CA LEU A 100 -5.01 6.63 -14.20
C LEU A 100 -4.55 5.28 -14.74
N THR A 101 -4.34 5.19 -16.04
CA THR A 101 -3.86 3.98 -16.70
C THR A 101 -2.49 4.22 -17.32
N LEU A 102 -1.50 3.42 -16.94
CA LEU A 102 -0.20 3.34 -17.58
C LEU A 102 -0.26 2.28 -18.67
N VAL A 103 0.03 2.65 -19.92
CA VAL A 103 0.05 1.75 -21.07
C VAL A 103 1.50 1.57 -21.52
N GLY A 104 1.95 0.33 -21.55
CA GLY A 104 3.26 -0.06 -22.08
C GLY A 104 3.14 -0.70 -23.46
N TYR A 105 4.08 -0.45 -24.33
CA TYR A 105 4.18 -1.06 -25.66
C TYR A 105 5.49 -1.84 -25.76
N ASP A 106 5.42 -3.06 -26.26
CA ASP A 106 6.59 -3.86 -26.60
C ASP A 106 7.20 -3.46 -27.94
N THR A 107 8.24 -4.17 -28.37
CA THR A 107 8.92 -3.94 -29.67
C THR A 107 8.02 -4.13 -30.87
N ASP A 108 7.00 -4.97 -30.77
CA ASP A 108 6.05 -5.30 -31.84
C ASP A 108 4.84 -4.36 -31.81
N GLY A 109 4.79 -3.43 -30.86
CA GLY A 109 3.69 -2.49 -30.69
C GLY A 109 2.48 -3.06 -29.99
N LYS A 110 2.58 -4.28 -29.40
CA LYS A 110 1.52 -4.83 -28.56
C LYS A 110 1.45 -4.06 -27.26
N ALA A 111 0.24 -3.72 -26.84
CA ALA A 111 0.00 -2.93 -25.63
C ALA A 111 -0.37 -3.81 -24.44
N VAL A 112 0.15 -3.42 -23.27
CA VAL A 112 -0.30 -3.91 -21.95
C VAL A 112 -0.59 -2.70 -21.08
N SER A 113 -1.53 -2.80 -20.14
CA SER A 113 -1.90 -1.70 -19.28
C SER A 113 -1.91 -2.09 -17.80
N ALA A 114 -1.69 -1.09 -16.95
CA ALA A 114 -1.78 -1.20 -15.51
C ALA A 114 -2.46 0.04 -14.96
N ASP A 115 -3.43 -0.15 -14.08
CA ASP A 115 -4.16 0.92 -13.43
C ASP A 115 -3.49 1.32 -12.11
N LEU A 116 -3.50 2.62 -11.82
CA LEU A 116 -3.03 3.20 -10.58
C LEU A 116 -4.09 4.14 -10.03
N ARG A 117 -4.57 3.88 -8.83
CA ARG A 117 -5.41 4.82 -8.10
C ARG A 117 -4.54 5.92 -7.50
N VAL A 118 -4.89 7.16 -7.78
CA VAL A 118 -4.26 8.35 -7.21
C VAL A 118 -5.26 9.13 -6.38
N GLY A 119 -4.80 9.81 -5.35
CA GLY A 119 -5.66 10.64 -4.51
C GLY A 119 -4.87 11.55 -3.58
N ILE A 120 -5.56 12.54 -3.03
CA ILE A 120 -5.03 13.37 -1.94
C ILE A 120 -5.41 12.68 -0.64
N GLY A 121 -4.41 12.14 0.06
CA GLY A 121 -4.59 11.51 1.35
C GLY A 121 -4.75 12.54 2.47
N ARG A 122 -5.54 12.19 3.50
CA ARG A 122 -5.60 12.96 4.73
C ARG A 122 -4.51 12.47 5.67
N THR A 123 -3.86 13.39 6.40
CA THR A 123 -3.02 13.03 7.54
C THR A 123 -3.77 13.31 8.84
N VAL A 124 -3.87 12.32 9.70
CA VAL A 124 -4.48 12.40 11.04
C VAL A 124 -3.36 12.26 12.07
N ASP A 125 -3.08 13.35 12.75
CA ASP A 125 -2.04 13.40 13.79
C ASP A 125 -2.64 13.07 15.16
N LEU A 126 -2.24 11.93 15.72
CA LEU A 126 -2.64 11.43 17.03
C LEU A 126 -1.50 11.51 18.06
N THR A 127 -0.37 12.16 17.72
CA THR A 127 0.82 12.22 18.59
C THR A 127 0.57 12.90 19.94
N GLY A 128 -0.45 13.74 20.03
CA GLY A 128 -0.88 14.33 21.30
C GLY A 128 -1.72 13.42 22.20
N GLN A 129 -2.00 12.19 21.76
CA GLN A 129 -2.83 11.22 22.47
C GLN A 129 -1.98 10.03 22.90
N THR A 130 -2.19 9.54 24.11
CA THR A 130 -1.66 8.24 24.55
C THR A 130 -2.82 7.27 24.69
N ALA A 131 -2.78 6.18 23.94
CA ALA A 131 -3.84 5.19 23.94
C ALA A 131 -3.29 3.77 23.73
N ASN A 132 -4.04 2.76 24.16
CA ASN A 132 -3.81 1.37 23.82
C ASN A 132 -4.56 0.97 22.54
N CYS A 133 -5.58 1.76 22.19
CA CYS A 133 -6.39 1.57 21.00
C CYS A 133 -6.57 2.92 20.29
N TYR A 134 -6.20 2.98 19.02
CA TYR A 134 -6.45 4.12 18.15
C TYR A 134 -7.59 3.80 17.19
N ILE A 135 -8.42 4.80 16.94
CA ILE A 135 -9.54 4.70 15.99
C ILE A 135 -9.15 5.39 14.70
N ALA A 136 -9.21 4.64 13.61
CA ALA A 136 -8.97 5.14 12.28
C ALA A 136 -10.31 5.19 11.52
N ASN A 137 -10.87 6.38 11.38
CA ASN A 137 -12.21 6.61 10.84
C ASN A 137 -12.21 7.30 9.47
N TYR A 138 -11.08 7.36 8.80
CA TYR A 138 -10.95 7.84 7.43
C TYR A 138 -10.18 6.81 6.59
N ALA A 139 -10.75 6.41 5.46
CA ALA A 139 -10.04 5.70 4.42
C ALA A 139 -9.14 6.66 3.62
N ASN A 140 -8.16 6.11 2.94
CA ASN A 140 -7.16 6.85 2.18
C ASN A 140 -6.46 7.94 3.03
N ALA A 141 -6.15 7.58 4.28
CA ALA A 141 -5.57 8.49 5.26
C ALA A 141 -4.31 7.90 5.90
N TYR A 142 -3.33 8.76 6.14
CA TYR A 142 -2.19 8.48 6.99
C TYR A 142 -2.53 8.82 8.44
N TYR A 143 -2.22 7.92 9.34
CA TYR A 143 -2.33 8.11 10.77
C TYR A 143 -0.95 8.10 11.38
N THR A 144 -0.71 9.01 12.33
CA THR A 144 0.56 9.06 13.06
C THR A 144 0.32 9.15 14.56
N PHE A 145 1.12 8.42 15.35
CA PHE A 145 1.08 8.49 16.80
C PHE A 145 2.48 8.32 17.41
N ASP A 146 2.64 8.66 18.70
CA ASP A 146 3.91 8.49 19.42
C ASP A 146 4.14 7.00 19.75
N GLY A 147 5.13 6.41 19.08
CA GLY A 147 5.55 5.02 19.27
C GLY A 147 6.52 4.81 20.43
N THR A 148 6.84 5.86 21.18
CA THR A 148 7.78 5.79 22.32
C THR A 148 7.09 5.70 23.67
N VAL A 149 5.75 5.69 23.70
CA VAL A 149 4.94 5.65 24.91
C VAL A 149 3.85 4.60 24.86
N LYS A 150 3.49 4.02 26.00
CA LYS A 150 2.30 3.20 26.19
C LYS A 150 1.05 4.07 26.33
N GLY A 151 -0.13 3.43 26.32
CA GLY A 151 -1.40 4.11 26.53
C GLY A 151 -1.54 4.82 27.88
N ASN A 152 -0.73 4.50 28.87
CA ASN A 152 -0.65 5.20 30.18
C ASN A 152 0.43 6.29 30.20
N GLY A 153 1.11 6.57 29.08
CA GLY A 153 2.18 7.56 28.98
C GLY A 153 3.57 7.08 29.42
N GLU A 154 3.71 5.83 29.86
CA GLU A 154 5.02 5.25 30.21
C GLU A 154 5.88 5.09 28.96
N LYS A 155 7.15 5.54 29.04
CA LYS A 155 8.10 5.44 27.93
C LYS A 155 8.53 3.99 27.66
N ILE A 156 8.70 3.66 26.38
CA ILE A 156 9.19 2.37 25.91
C ILE A 156 10.33 2.55 24.90
N PRO A 157 11.33 1.64 24.88
CA PRO A 157 12.47 1.71 23.98
C PRO A 157 12.14 1.10 22.62
N THR A 158 11.27 1.74 21.86
CA THR A 158 10.87 1.23 20.53
C THR A 158 11.98 1.44 19.51
N ALA A 159 12.46 0.36 18.92
CA ALA A 159 13.45 0.37 17.84
C ALA A 159 12.86 0.06 16.47
N ARG A 160 11.77 -0.71 16.41
CA ARG A 160 11.00 -1.00 15.20
C ARG A 160 9.54 -1.31 15.53
N VAL A 161 8.70 -1.26 14.52
CA VAL A 161 7.29 -1.63 14.60
C VAL A 161 6.95 -2.66 13.53
N GLU A 162 5.94 -3.49 13.81
CA GLU A 162 5.46 -4.51 12.89
C GLU A 162 3.95 -4.69 13.01
N LEU A 163 3.28 -4.90 11.87
CA LEU A 163 1.88 -5.29 11.84
C LEU A 163 1.78 -6.79 12.13
N MET A 164 1.42 -7.12 13.35
CA MET A 164 1.34 -8.52 13.81
C MET A 164 0.12 -9.23 13.28
N TRP A 165 -0.97 -8.51 13.12
CA TRP A 165 -2.25 -9.07 12.71
C TRP A 165 -3.16 -7.98 12.17
N GLY A 166 -4.01 -8.36 11.21
CA GLY A 166 -5.10 -7.56 10.70
C GLY A 166 -6.27 -8.47 10.32
N SER A 167 -7.50 -8.06 10.64
CA SER A 167 -8.71 -8.81 10.32
C SER A 167 -8.97 -8.90 8.81
N THR A 168 -8.44 -7.96 8.06
CA THR A 168 -8.54 -7.88 6.60
C THR A 168 -7.16 -7.54 6.03
N SER A 169 -6.77 -8.23 4.96
CA SER A 169 -5.52 -7.94 4.24
C SER A 169 -5.58 -6.54 3.59
N HIS A 170 -4.44 -5.86 3.53
CA HIS A 170 -4.30 -4.53 2.93
C HIS A 170 -5.12 -3.39 3.57
N MET A 171 -5.73 -3.62 4.73
CA MET A 171 -6.44 -2.57 5.46
C MET A 171 -5.48 -1.52 6.01
N ILE A 172 -4.32 -1.97 6.52
CA ILE A 172 -3.21 -1.13 6.97
C ILE A 172 -1.99 -1.40 6.12
N GLU A 173 -1.42 -0.35 5.56
CA GLU A 173 -0.26 -0.37 4.70
C GLU A 173 0.78 0.67 5.15
N ASN A 174 1.97 0.61 4.57
CA ASN A 174 3.03 1.61 4.78
C ASN A 174 3.35 1.88 6.25
N LEU A 175 3.31 0.84 7.11
CA LEU A 175 3.70 0.99 8.50
C LEU A 175 5.19 1.31 8.60
N THR A 176 5.50 2.44 9.25
CA THR A 176 6.87 2.93 9.46
C THR A 176 7.04 3.42 10.88
N LEU A 177 8.30 3.44 11.34
CA LEU A 177 8.75 4.13 12.53
C LEU A 177 9.86 5.11 12.11
N ASP A 178 9.65 6.39 12.35
CA ASP A 178 10.62 7.45 12.08
C ASP A 178 10.67 8.43 13.24
N ASP A 179 11.87 8.63 13.81
CA ASP A 179 12.11 9.47 14.98
C ASP A 179 11.10 9.24 16.12
N GLY A 180 10.83 7.96 16.44
CA GLY A 180 9.86 7.57 17.48
C GLY A 180 8.39 7.72 17.07
N ARG A 181 8.10 8.22 15.89
CA ARG A 181 6.74 8.37 15.36
C ARG A 181 6.36 7.14 14.53
N VAL A 182 5.29 6.48 14.90
CA VAL A 182 4.66 5.43 14.09
C VAL A 182 3.74 6.09 13.08
N SER A 183 3.84 5.67 11.83
CA SER A 183 2.94 6.11 10.76
C SER A 183 2.44 4.90 9.98
N PHE A 184 1.17 4.93 9.59
CA PHE A 184 0.55 3.90 8.75
C PHE A 184 -0.54 4.50 7.88
N PHE A 185 -0.83 3.84 6.77
CA PHE A 185 -1.87 4.21 5.83
C PHE A 185 -3.08 3.29 5.99
N VAL A 186 -4.28 3.85 6.06
CA VAL A 186 -5.54 3.11 6.03
C VAL A 186 -6.06 3.13 4.61
N ALA A 187 -6.02 1.99 3.95
CA ALA A 187 -6.44 1.85 2.57
C ALA A 187 -7.97 1.78 2.44
N ALA A 188 -8.46 2.22 1.29
CA ALA A 188 -9.79 1.84 0.80
C ALA A 188 -9.69 0.57 -0.07
N ASP A 189 -10.81 -0.09 -0.30
CA ASP A 189 -10.86 -1.19 -1.27
C ASP A 189 -10.71 -0.69 -2.73
N LYS A 190 -10.72 -1.62 -3.69
CA LYS A 190 -10.59 -1.29 -5.12
C LYS A 190 -11.72 -0.40 -5.66
N LYS A 191 -12.85 -0.33 -4.96
CA LYS A 191 -13.98 0.56 -5.31
C LYS A 191 -13.89 1.91 -4.62
N GLY A 192 -12.89 2.11 -3.75
CA GLY A 192 -12.76 3.29 -2.91
C GLY A 192 -13.60 3.23 -1.63
N GLU A 193 -14.14 2.04 -1.31
CA GLU A 193 -14.94 1.86 -0.10
C GLU A 193 -14.05 1.62 1.11
N PHE A 194 -14.55 1.95 2.27
CA PHE A 194 -13.86 1.81 3.55
C PHE A 194 -13.73 0.32 3.93
N ILE A 195 -12.52 -0.11 4.27
CA ILE A 195 -12.27 -1.48 4.75
C ILE A 195 -12.31 -1.46 6.27
N GLU A 196 -13.42 -1.87 6.87
CA GLU A 196 -13.54 -1.92 8.32
C GLU A 196 -12.85 -3.16 8.92
N GLY A 197 -12.34 -3.00 10.12
CA GLY A 197 -11.71 -4.11 10.83
C GLY A 197 -10.80 -3.67 11.97
N ASN A 198 -9.96 -4.60 12.38
CA ASN A 198 -9.05 -4.43 13.50
C ASN A 198 -7.63 -4.83 13.10
N ALA A 199 -6.65 -4.17 13.68
CA ALA A 199 -5.24 -4.50 13.50
C ALA A 199 -4.48 -4.39 14.83
N LEU A 200 -3.36 -5.11 14.91
CA LEU A 200 -2.44 -5.06 16.04
C LEU A 200 -1.05 -4.67 15.52
N ILE A 201 -0.55 -3.53 15.98
CA ILE A 201 0.80 -3.05 15.72
C ILE A 201 1.64 -3.32 16.97
N ALA A 202 2.76 -4.03 16.84
CA ALA A 202 3.68 -4.26 17.95
C ALA A 202 4.93 -3.39 17.83
N ALA A 203 5.42 -2.92 18.98
CA ALA A 203 6.71 -2.29 19.15
C ALA A 203 7.74 -3.30 19.65
N PHE A 204 8.94 -3.26 19.07
CA PHE A 204 10.07 -4.08 19.44
C PHE A 204 11.22 -3.21 19.90
N ASP A 205 11.97 -3.67 20.89
CA ASP A 205 13.24 -3.07 21.30
C ASP A 205 14.38 -3.47 20.36
N ALA A 206 15.59 -2.97 20.64
CA ALA A 206 16.80 -3.30 19.87
C ALA A 206 17.24 -4.77 19.97
N GLN A 207 16.67 -5.56 20.85
CA GLN A 207 16.88 -6.99 21.04
C GLN A 207 15.76 -7.84 20.43
N ASP A 208 14.91 -7.25 19.58
CA ASP A 208 13.75 -7.90 18.93
C ASP A 208 12.71 -8.44 19.92
N LYS A 209 12.67 -7.92 21.14
CA LYS A 209 11.65 -8.25 22.11
C LYS A 209 10.46 -7.30 21.97
N VAL A 210 9.24 -7.86 21.96
CA VAL A 210 8.02 -7.04 22.02
C VAL A 210 7.97 -6.28 23.35
N VAL A 211 7.92 -4.96 23.29
CA VAL A 211 7.84 -4.07 24.46
C VAL A 211 6.46 -3.48 24.65
N TRP A 212 5.66 -3.41 23.59
CA TRP A 212 4.28 -2.95 23.63
C TRP A 212 3.52 -3.38 22.38
N SER A 213 2.19 -3.14 22.40
CA SER A 213 1.34 -3.22 21.21
C SER A 213 0.19 -2.25 21.29
N TRP A 214 -0.22 -1.74 20.14
CA TRP A 214 -1.39 -0.90 19.97
C TRP A 214 -2.41 -1.62 19.10
N HIS A 215 -3.66 -1.55 19.53
CA HIS A 215 -4.79 -1.95 18.74
C HIS A 215 -5.21 -0.77 17.83
N VAL A 216 -5.46 -1.03 16.57
CA VAL A 216 -6.04 -0.07 15.63
C VAL A 216 -7.41 -0.59 15.22
N TRP A 217 -8.43 0.19 15.49
CA TRP A 217 -9.78 -0.09 15.03
C TRP A 217 -10.12 0.81 13.85
N VAL A 218 -10.25 0.20 12.67
CA VAL A 218 -10.62 0.88 11.43
C VAL A 218 -12.13 0.78 11.29
N THR A 219 -12.82 1.91 11.36
CA THR A 219 -14.29 1.96 11.33
C THR A 219 -14.82 3.31 10.87
N GLN A 220 -15.93 3.32 10.13
CA GLN A 220 -16.63 4.54 9.73
C GLN A 220 -17.45 5.18 10.87
N TYR A 221 -17.63 4.47 11.97
CA TYR A 221 -18.45 4.98 13.07
C TYR A 221 -17.77 6.17 13.75
N ASP A 222 -18.50 7.25 13.88
CA ASP A 222 -18.13 8.36 14.76
C ASP A 222 -18.47 7.99 16.21
N LEU A 223 -17.48 7.50 16.94
CA LEU A 223 -17.65 7.08 18.33
C LEU A 223 -17.87 8.26 19.28
N SER A 224 -17.71 9.50 18.84
CA SER A 224 -18.04 10.68 19.64
C SER A 224 -19.56 10.80 19.90
N LEU A 225 -20.36 10.12 19.10
CA LEU A 225 -21.81 10.08 19.23
C LEU A 225 -22.34 8.94 20.11
N ILE A 226 -21.48 8.02 20.55
CA ILE A 226 -21.86 6.92 21.43
C ILE A 226 -21.70 7.38 22.87
N HIS A 227 -22.78 7.85 23.46
CA HIS A 227 -22.86 8.03 24.91
C HIS A 227 -22.99 6.64 25.56
N ILE A 228 -21.90 6.19 26.16
CA ILE A 228 -21.90 5.02 27.04
C ILE A 228 -22.33 5.46 28.44
#